data_cb449124e6b3049673649ec24495a98c
#
_entry.id   cb449124e6b3049673649ec24495a98c
#
_cell.length_a   1.000
_cell.length_b   1.000
_cell.length_c   1.000
_cell.angle_alpha   90.00
_cell.angle_beta   90.00
_cell.angle_gamma   90.00
#
_symmetry.space_group_name_H-M   'P 1'
#
loop_
_entity.id
_entity.type
_entity.pdbx_description
1 polymer ?
#
loop_
_entity_poly.entity_id
_entity_poly.type
_entity_poly.pdbx_seq_one_letter_code
_entity_poly.pdbx_strand_id
1 'polypeptide(L)'
;MPKIVDHAQRRDEIAHVACQVVAHYGFEQATMARISRAAGYTTGMVAHYYESKQDIILAALRLTLLRIEVRLTRERESGEANLLDVLSESLAIDAQRFT
;
A
#
# COMPACT_ATOMS: atom_id res chain seq x y z
N MET A 1 13.75 16.91 -21.87
CA MET A 1 13.92 15.47 -21.74
C MET A 1 12.61 14.81 -21.38
N PRO A 2 12.07 13.93 -22.22
CA PRO A 2 10.79 13.31 -21.88
C PRO A 2 10.98 12.41 -20.66
N LYS A 3 10.15 12.64 -19.64
CA LYS A 3 10.10 11.74 -18.50
C LYS A 3 9.46 10.44 -18.91
N ILE A 4 10.18 9.34 -18.73
CA ILE A 4 9.59 8.03 -18.85
C ILE A 4 8.71 7.83 -17.63
N VAL A 5 7.40 7.68 -17.86
CA VAL A 5 6.45 7.41 -16.78
C VAL A 5 6.44 5.92 -16.50
N ASP A 6 6.81 5.55 -15.29
CA ASP A 6 6.70 4.16 -14.84
C ASP A 6 5.29 3.93 -14.26
N HIS A 7 4.41 3.38 -15.09
CA HIS A 7 3.03 3.11 -14.70
C HIS A 7 2.93 2.05 -13.59
N ALA A 8 3.81 1.06 -13.61
CA ALA A 8 3.83 0.04 -12.56
C ALA A 8 4.21 0.68 -11.21
N GLN A 9 5.20 1.55 -11.20
CA GLN A 9 5.60 2.26 -9.98
C GLN A 9 4.47 3.14 -9.46
N ARG A 10 3.77 3.85 -10.34
CA ARG A 10 2.63 4.69 -9.93
C ARG A 10 1.49 3.87 -9.35
N ARG A 11 1.19 2.72 -9.94
CA ARG A 11 0.19 1.80 -9.38
C ARG A 11 0.56 1.37 -7.98
N ASP A 12 1.81 1.00 -7.77
CA ASP A 12 2.29 0.55 -6.47
C ASP A 12 2.27 1.68 -5.44
N GLU A 13 2.63 2.89 -5.82
CA GLU A 13 2.54 4.07 -4.97
C GLU A 13 1.11 4.34 -4.51
N ILE A 14 0.17 4.30 -5.43
CA ILE A 14 -1.26 4.51 -5.12
C ILE A 14 -1.75 3.43 -4.15
N ALA A 15 -1.43 2.17 -4.42
CA ALA A 15 -1.82 1.06 -3.56
C ALA A 15 -1.19 1.18 -2.17
N HIS A 16 0.08 1.56 -2.09
CA HIS A 16 0.78 1.76 -0.83
C HIS A 16 0.13 2.89 -0.01
N VAL A 17 -0.16 4.02 -0.65
CA VAL A 17 -0.84 5.15 -0.01
C VAL A 17 -2.25 4.76 0.45
N ALA A 18 -2.97 3.99 -0.36
CA ALA A 18 -4.30 3.49 0.03
C ALA A 18 -4.24 2.66 1.31
N CYS A 19 -3.21 1.81 1.43
CA CYS A 19 -2.99 1.04 2.65
C CYS A 19 -2.82 1.94 3.87
N GLN A 20 -2.04 3.00 3.74
CA GLN A 20 -1.80 3.98 4.80
C GLN A 20 -3.09 4.72 5.17
N VAL A 21 -3.88 5.11 4.18
CA VAL A 21 -5.16 5.82 4.40
C VAL A 21 -6.14 4.92 5.14
N VAL A 22 -6.24 3.64 4.74
CA VAL A 22 -7.09 2.67 5.43
C VAL A 22 -6.63 2.46 6.87
N ALA A 23 -5.32 2.34 7.08
CA ALA A 23 -4.78 2.15 8.44
C ALA A 23 -5.07 3.34 9.35
N HIS A 24 -5.10 4.54 8.79
CA HIS A 24 -5.31 5.75 9.57
C HIS A 24 -6.79 6.10 9.78
N TYR A 25 -7.60 6.02 8.73
CA TYR A 25 -9.00 6.46 8.74
C TYR A 25 -10.02 5.32 8.77
N GLY A 26 -9.62 4.09 8.51
CA GLY A 26 -10.51 2.96 8.32
C GLY A 26 -10.98 2.82 6.87
N PHE A 27 -11.50 1.65 6.55
CA PHE A 27 -11.87 1.29 5.18
C PHE A 27 -12.94 2.24 4.59
N GLU A 28 -13.97 2.54 5.37
CA GLU A 28 -15.08 3.36 4.85
C GLU A 28 -14.68 4.79 4.55
N GLN A 29 -13.76 5.33 5.34
CA GLN A 29 -13.29 6.70 5.17
C GLN A 29 -12.17 6.82 4.14
N ALA A 30 -11.63 5.71 3.68
CA ALA A 30 -10.60 5.68 2.66
C ALA A 30 -11.23 5.80 1.27
N THR A 31 -11.75 7.00 0.96
CA THR A 31 -12.39 7.29 -0.33
C THR A 31 -11.37 7.47 -1.43
N MET A 32 -11.81 7.34 -2.69
CA MET A 32 -10.96 7.64 -3.85
C MET A 32 -10.36 9.03 -3.77
N ALA A 33 -11.16 10.02 -3.37
CA ALA A 33 -10.69 11.39 -3.22
C ALA A 33 -9.60 11.52 -2.16
N ARG A 34 -9.77 10.86 -1.02
CA ARG A 34 -8.80 10.90 0.07
C ARG A 34 -7.50 10.20 -0.30
N ILE A 35 -7.61 9.04 -0.95
CA ILE A 35 -6.44 8.30 -1.44
C ILE A 35 -5.68 9.12 -2.48
N SER A 36 -6.39 9.71 -3.44
CA SER A 36 -5.79 10.53 -4.49
C SER A 36 -5.04 11.72 -3.90
N ARG A 37 -5.66 12.42 -2.95
CA ARG A 37 -5.06 13.57 -2.28
C ARG A 37 -3.80 13.16 -1.52
N ALA A 38 -3.85 12.06 -0.79
CA ALA A 38 -2.70 11.56 -0.03
C ALA A 38 -1.54 11.14 -0.94
N ALA A 39 -1.85 10.62 -2.14
CA ALA A 39 -0.85 10.23 -3.12
C ALA A 39 -0.28 11.42 -3.90
N GLY A 40 -0.89 12.60 -3.79
CA GLY A 40 -0.48 13.78 -4.55
C GLY A 40 -0.98 13.78 -5.99
N TYR A 41 -2.05 13.04 -6.27
CA TYR A 41 -2.63 12.91 -7.60
C TYR A 41 -4.07 13.41 -7.64
N THR A 42 -4.59 13.70 -8.83
CA THR A 42 -6.01 13.97 -9.00
C THR A 42 -6.80 12.66 -8.95
N THR A 43 -8.08 12.78 -8.62
CA THR A 43 -8.99 11.63 -8.63
C THR A 43 -9.07 11.01 -10.04
N GLY A 44 -9.08 11.84 -11.08
CA GLY A 44 -9.08 11.36 -12.45
C GLY A 44 -7.85 10.56 -12.81
N MET A 45 -6.69 10.96 -12.33
CA MET A 45 -5.46 10.23 -12.56
C MET A 45 -5.48 8.87 -11.86
N VAL A 46 -5.96 8.80 -10.63
CA VAL A 46 -6.07 7.54 -9.90
C VAL A 46 -7.09 6.63 -10.58
N ALA A 47 -8.21 7.18 -11.06
CA ALA A 47 -9.23 6.43 -11.79
C ALA A 47 -8.70 5.84 -13.11
N HIS A 48 -7.65 6.43 -13.67
CA HIS A 48 -6.99 5.88 -14.84
C HIS A 48 -6.28 4.54 -14.53
N TYR A 49 -5.79 4.37 -13.32
CA TYR A 49 -5.09 3.15 -12.89
C TYR A 49 -6.00 2.12 -12.23
N TYR A 50 -7.02 2.57 -11.51
CA TYR A 50 -7.93 1.71 -10.75
C TYR A 50 -9.37 2.14 -10.93
N GLU A 51 -10.23 1.20 -11.25
CA GLU A 51 -11.64 1.48 -11.49
C GLU A 51 -12.40 1.86 -10.23
N SER A 52 -11.99 1.28 -9.09
CA SER A 52 -12.70 1.48 -7.84
C SER A 52 -11.75 1.46 -6.65
N LYS A 53 -12.25 1.93 -5.53
CA LYS A 53 -11.60 1.84 -4.23
C LYS A 53 -11.25 0.38 -3.89
N GLN A 54 -12.16 -0.53 -4.18
CA GLN A 54 -11.96 -1.96 -3.90
C GLN A 54 -10.76 -2.51 -4.67
N ASP A 55 -10.58 -2.09 -5.92
CA ASP A 55 -9.44 -2.52 -6.73
C ASP A 55 -8.13 -2.02 -6.13
N ILE A 56 -8.10 -0.78 -5.63
CA ILE A 56 -6.92 -0.24 -4.97
C ILE A 56 -6.62 -1.03 -3.70
N ILE A 57 -7.63 -1.34 -2.90
CA ILE A 57 -7.46 -2.07 -1.64
C ILE A 57 -6.95 -3.49 -1.91
N LEU A 58 -7.47 -4.16 -2.94
CA LEU A 58 -6.96 -5.48 -3.32
C LEU A 58 -5.48 -5.43 -3.72
N ALA A 59 -5.09 -4.41 -4.48
CA ALA A 59 -3.68 -4.21 -4.84
C ALA A 59 -2.82 -3.95 -3.60
N ALA A 60 -3.32 -3.15 -2.66
CA ALA A 60 -2.64 -2.85 -1.41
C ALA A 60 -2.43 -4.10 -0.55
N LEU A 61 -3.47 -4.94 -0.45
CA LEU A 61 -3.38 -6.21 0.26
C LEU A 61 -2.35 -7.14 -0.38
N ARG A 62 -2.35 -7.22 -1.71
CA ARG A 62 -1.39 -8.05 -2.44
C ARG A 62 0.05 -7.62 -2.16
N LEU A 63 0.34 -6.32 -2.21
CA LEU A 63 1.66 -5.79 -1.91
C LEU A 63 2.07 -6.07 -0.45
N THR A 64 1.14 -5.93 0.48
CA THR A 64 1.39 -6.20 1.89
C THR A 64 1.73 -7.67 2.12
N LEU A 65 0.96 -8.58 1.51
CA LEU A 65 1.21 -10.01 1.62
C LEU A 65 2.57 -10.41 1.03
N LEU A 66 2.96 -9.81 -0.10
CA LEU A 66 4.28 -10.07 -0.69
C LEU A 66 5.40 -9.64 0.24
N ARG A 67 5.27 -8.48 0.89
CA ARG A 67 6.28 -8.02 1.86
C ARG A 67 6.37 -8.94 3.06
N ILE A 68 5.24 -9.40 3.57
CA ILE A 68 5.19 -10.34 4.69
C ILE A 68 5.86 -11.67 4.30
N GLU A 69 5.54 -12.19 3.11
CA GLU A 69 6.13 -13.42 2.61
C GLU A 69 7.65 -13.34 2.52
N VAL A 70 8.18 -12.26 1.97
CA VAL A 70 9.63 -12.03 1.87
C VAL A 70 10.26 -11.99 3.26
N ARG A 71 9.65 -11.28 4.21
CA ARG A 71 10.17 -11.17 5.58
C ARG A 71 10.13 -12.50 6.31
N LEU A 72 9.05 -13.28 6.16
CA LEU A 72 8.95 -14.60 6.76
C LEU A 72 10.01 -15.54 6.22
N THR A 73 10.26 -15.52 4.92
CA THR A 73 11.30 -16.35 4.31
C THR A 73 12.66 -15.97 4.87
N ARG A 74 12.96 -14.68 4.98
CA ARG A 74 14.21 -14.19 5.54
C ARG A 74 14.39 -14.60 7.00
N GLU A 75 13.36 -14.48 7.81
CA GLU A 75 13.39 -14.84 9.22
C GLU A 75 13.46 -16.34 9.45
N ARG A 76 12.84 -17.15 8.57
CA ARG A 76 13.00 -18.60 8.61
C ARG A 76 14.44 -19.01 8.38
N GLU A 77 15.12 -18.35 7.46
CA GLU A 77 16.53 -18.61 7.21
C GLU A 77 17.40 -18.27 8.42
N SER A 78 17.00 -17.25 9.19
CA SER A 78 17.68 -16.87 10.43
C SER A 78 17.22 -17.67 11.66
N GLY A 79 16.13 -18.44 11.54
CA GLY A 79 15.56 -19.20 12.65
C GLY A 79 14.74 -18.39 13.66
N GLU A 80 14.38 -17.18 13.31
CA GLU A 80 13.68 -16.25 14.21
C GLU A 80 12.25 -15.92 13.77
N ALA A 81 11.65 -16.73 12.91
CA ALA A 81 10.34 -16.43 12.33
C ALA A 81 9.21 -16.41 13.37
N ASN A 82 8.56 -15.24 13.52
CA ASN A 82 7.34 -15.09 14.30
C ASN A 82 6.34 -14.27 13.46
N LEU A 83 5.25 -14.92 13.04
CA LEU A 83 4.26 -14.31 12.16
C LEU A 83 3.63 -13.05 12.76
N LEU A 84 3.29 -13.08 14.05
CA LEU A 84 2.67 -11.94 14.71
C LEU A 84 3.59 -10.73 14.75
N ASP A 85 4.88 -10.94 15.00
CA ASP A 85 5.86 -9.86 15.02
C ASP A 85 6.02 -9.26 13.63
N VAL A 86 6.09 -10.08 12.59
CA VAL A 86 6.21 -9.60 11.20
C VAL A 86 4.99 -8.79 10.80
N LEU A 87 3.79 -9.27 11.13
CA LEU A 87 2.54 -8.54 10.86
C LEU A 87 2.49 -7.22 11.59
N SER A 88 2.81 -7.20 12.87
CA SER A 88 2.80 -5.99 13.69
C SER A 88 3.77 -4.94 13.17
N GLU A 89 4.99 -5.33 12.83
CA GLU A 89 5.99 -4.41 12.28
C GLU A 89 5.56 -3.84 10.94
N SER A 90 5.02 -4.67 10.06
CA SER A 90 4.59 -4.22 8.72
C SER A 90 3.46 -3.19 8.81
N LEU A 91 2.50 -3.42 9.69
CA LEU A 91 1.39 -2.51 9.91
C LEU A 91 1.84 -1.22 10.61
N ALA A 92 2.73 -1.33 11.59
CA ALA A 92 3.24 -0.18 12.33
C ALA A 92 4.06 0.76 11.42
N ILE A 93 4.88 0.20 10.54
CA ILE A 93 5.67 0.99 9.59
C ILE A 93 4.76 1.74 8.64
N ASP A 94 3.74 1.09 8.09
CA ASP A 94 2.78 1.72 7.19
C ASP A 94 1.99 2.84 7.90
N ALA A 95 1.58 2.63 9.14
CA ALA A 95 0.90 3.65 9.92
C ALA A 95 1.79 4.85 10.23
N GLN A 96 3.06 4.63 10.57
CA GLN A 96 4.01 5.69 10.88
C GLN A 96 4.32 6.57 9.66
N ARG A 97 4.37 6.00 8.48
CA ARG A 97 4.64 6.76 7.24
C ARG A 97 3.55 7.77 6.94
N PHE A 98 2.33 7.53 7.40
CA PHE A 98 1.21 8.43 7.15
C PHE A 98 1.27 9.68 8.03
N THR A 99 1.81 9.59 9.20
CA THR A 99 1.96 10.71 10.12
C THR A 99 3.29 11.40 9.94
#